data_562cdb319f399b79bbf7cb11634cbce2
#
_entry.id   562cdb319f399b79bbf7cb11634cbce2
#
_cell.length_a   1.000
_cell.length_b   1.000
_cell.length_c   1.000
_cell.angle_alpha   90.00
_cell.angle_beta   90.00
_cell.angle_gamma   90.00
#
_symmetry.space_group_name_H-M   'P 1'
#
loop_
_entity.id
_entity.type
_entity.pdbx_description
1 polymer ?
#
loop_
_entity_poly.entity_id
_entity_poly.type
_entity_poly.pdbx_seq_one_letter_code
_entity_poly.pdbx_strand_id
1 'polypeptide(L)'
;MLFFDAGSEFLGFEPPRDCGTLTCKGASPTLMNARPAIAPSRASAHKIASIAISHHRLPLQPPFNASWDTKPRVHFDATVVRVSTDSGLCGVASGDRMLGFEGHEDLFLGHDPLALERHYRVLSSIDFHYGRCWPLDLALWDLAGKILGAPCWKLLGGLSQRVRAYASSGTLRDPCAQADAAERYLAQGFPAVKLRFHRGDWRDDVKALEAVRGRVGNRLELLVDCNQGWRLPWDTEAAWTFKDALAVARELERLDVYWMEEPLHRADHAGMRALREATDVRVAAGEMTRQLHELRDLITGGCVDVLQPDAALVGGITGLRRIAILTQEHHLLFTPHTWTNGMGVTANAHLVAGLADTPFLEFPFDPPEWSLQRRDFLMSEPLVADGAGWITLSDSPGMGYAPDEARLLATRVA
;
A
#
# COMPACT_ATOMS: atom_id res chain seq x y z
N MET A 1 -43.54 12.29 -24.13
CA MET A 1 -44.81 12.99 -24.12
C MET A 1 -45.79 12.16 -23.30
N LEU A 2 -45.92 12.50 -21.99
CA LEU A 2 -47.05 12.19 -21.10
C LEU A 2 -46.70 12.82 -19.74
N PHE A 3 -47.41 13.91 -19.45
CA PHE A 3 -47.40 14.64 -18.19
C PHE A 3 -48.26 13.89 -17.17
N PHE A 4 -47.81 13.80 -15.92
CA PHE A 4 -48.70 13.65 -14.77
C PHE A 4 -48.45 14.79 -13.79
N ASP A 5 -49.50 15.59 -13.63
CA ASP A 5 -49.69 16.66 -12.67
C ASP A 5 -50.14 16.03 -11.31
N ALA A 6 -49.55 16.44 -10.22
CA ALA A 6 -50.09 16.16 -8.89
C ALA A 6 -49.77 17.33 -7.96
N GLY A 7 -50.82 18.07 -7.64
CA GLY A 7 -50.81 19.23 -6.79
C GLY A 7 -50.37 18.95 -5.36
N SER A 8 -49.62 19.87 -4.79
CA SER A 8 -49.29 19.95 -3.38
C SER A 8 -49.90 21.19 -2.76
N GLU A 9 -50.73 20.97 -1.76
CA GLU A 9 -51.28 22.02 -0.90
C GLU A 9 -50.16 22.65 -0.04
N PHE A 10 -50.02 23.96 -0.17
CA PHE A 10 -49.16 24.77 0.70
C PHE A 10 -49.97 25.16 1.95
N LEU A 11 -49.52 24.65 3.11
CA LEU A 11 -49.92 25.21 4.41
C LEU A 11 -49.11 26.49 4.66
N GLY A 12 -49.85 27.59 4.82
CA GLY A 12 -49.30 28.90 5.06
C GLY A 12 -48.66 29.04 6.43
N PHE A 13 -47.46 29.60 6.47
CA PHE A 13 -46.83 30.16 7.65
C PHE A 13 -46.81 31.69 7.51
N GLU A 14 -47.56 32.39 8.36
CA GLU A 14 -47.43 33.84 8.52
C GLU A 14 -46.21 34.17 9.41
N PRO A 15 -45.41 35.19 9.06
CA PRO A 15 -44.33 35.65 9.91
C PRO A 15 -44.86 36.60 10.99
N PRO A 16 -44.28 36.61 12.18
CA PRO A 16 -44.66 37.55 13.24
C PRO A 16 -44.21 38.97 12.90
N ARG A 17 -45.10 39.93 13.12
CA ARG A 17 -44.88 41.38 13.02
C ARG A 17 -44.15 41.88 14.24
N ASP A 18 -43.29 42.88 14.01
CA ASP A 18 -42.66 43.80 14.96
C ASP A 18 -41.45 43.27 15.75
N CYS A 19 -40.31 43.66 15.26
CA CYS A 19 -39.16 43.93 16.13
C CYS A 19 -38.48 45.26 15.70
N GLY A 20 -38.45 46.17 16.62
CA GLY A 20 -38.08 47.57 16.45
C GLY A 20 -36.67 47.80 15.91
N THR A 21 -36.54 48.87 15.16
CA THR A 21 -35.30 49.41 14.65
C THR A 21 -34.37 49.86 15.79
N LEU A 22 -33.34 49.02 16.05
CA LEU A 22 -32.17 49.47 16.83
C LEU A 22 -31.12 49.99 15.85
N THR A 23 -30.99 51.28 15.76
CA THR A 23 -29.90 51.96 15.07
C THR A 23 -28.60 51.78 15.84
N CYS A 24 -27.73 50.86 15.42
CA CYS A 24 -26.34 50.81 15.83
C CYS A 24 -25.53 51.89 15.10
N LYS A 25 -25.19 52.96 15.78
CA LYS A 25 -24.20 53.93 15.31
C LYS A 25 -22.79 53.34 15.39
N GLY A 26 -22.06 53.34 14.31
CA GLY A 26 -20.62 53.51 14.23
C GLY A 26 -19.77 52.33 14.72
N ALA A 27 -19.53 51.34 13.85
CA ALA A 27 -18.31 50.55 13.88
C ALA A 27 -17.65 50.63 12.51
N SER A 28 -16.46 51.13 12.47
CA SER A 28 -15.59 51.22 11.27
C SER A 28 -15.38 49.81 10.67
N PRO A 29 -15.46 49.63 9.35
CA PRO A 29 -15.15 48.34 8.73
C PRO A 29 -13.65 48.20 8.50
N THR A 30 -12.87 47.92 9.57
CA THR A 30 -11.42 47.69 9.43
C THR A 30 -10.98 46.52 10.32
N LEU A 31 -11.58 45.36 10.15
CA LEU A 31 -11.11 44.06 10.69
C LEU A 31 -11.57 42.92 9.81
N MET A 32 -11.19 42.95 8.51
CA MET A 32 -11.25 41.78 7.68
C MET A 32 -9.87 41.50 7.08
N ASN A 33 -9.36 40.31 7.40
CA ASN A 33 -8.28 39.62 6.69
C ASN A 33 -6.84 40.06 6.88
N ALA A 34 -6.37 40.21 8.11
CA ALA A 34 -4.99 39.85 8.37
C ALA A 34 -4.96 38.37 8.79
N ARG A 35 -4.75 37.46 7.85
CA ARG A 35 -4.19 36.16 8.20
C ARG A 35 -2.90 36.48 8.97
N PRO A 36 -2.66 35.89 10.18
CA PRO A 36 -1.39 36.07 10.84
C PRO A 36 -0.32 35.64 9.82
N ALA A 37 0.57 36.55 9.46
CA ALA A 37 1.74 36.21 8.69
C ALA A 37 2.49 35.17 9.54
N ILE A 38 2.44 33.91 9.13
CA ILE A 38 3.34 32.90 9.67
C ILE A 38 4.72 33.46 9.42
N ALA A 39 5.44 33.81 10.51
CA ALA A 39 6.82 34.27 10.41
C ALA A 39 7.57 33.30 9.48
N PRO A 40 8.35 33.80 8.52
CA PRO A 40 9.08 32.89 7.63
C PRO A 40 9.89 31.97 8.53
N SER A 41 9.63 30.67 8.45
CA SER A 41 10.46 29.65 9.07
C SER A 41 11.90 29.98 8.62
N ARG A 42 12.88 29.81 9.51
CA ARG A 42 14.30 29.90 9.10
C ARG A 42 14.41 29.06 7.81
N ALA A 43 14.90 29.72 6.74
CA ALA A 43 15.07 29.03 5.46
C ALA A 43 15.80 27.71 5.74
N SER A 44 15.25 26.60 5.25
CA SER A 44 15.91 25.30 5.39
C SER A 44 17.35 25.42 4.91
N ALA A 45 18.28 24.83 5.65
CA ALA A 45 19.69 24.77 5.25
C ALA A 45 19.88 23.89 3.98
N HIS A 46 18.83 23.23 3.51
CA HIS A 46 18.85 22.28 2.39
C HIS A 46 17.77 22.63 1.37
N LYS A 47 18.13 22.59 0.10
CA LYS A 47 17.20 22.72 -1.03
C LYS A 47 17.36 21.54 -1.98
N ILE A 48 16.28 21.09 -2.56
CA ILE A 48 16.33 20.08 -3.63
C ILE A 48 17.07 20.67 -4.81
N ALA A 49 18.23 20.07 -5.15
CA ALA A 49 19.09 20.52 -6.25
C ALA A 49 18.85 19.71 -7.52
N SER A 50 18.51 18.40 -7.38
CA SER A 50 18.21 17.54 -8.53
C SER A 50 17.31 16.38 -8.15
N ILE A 51 16.56 15.91 -9.14
CA ILE A 51 15.79 14.65 -9.11
C ILE A 51 16.28 13.82 -10.29
N ALA A 52 16.76 12.62 -10.02
CA ALA A 52 17.18 11.68 -11.05
C ALA A 52 16.31 10.42 -10.98
N ILE A 53 15.75 10.04 -12.12
CA ILE A 53 14.93 8.85 -12.28
C ILE A 53 15.65 7.89 -13.22
N SER A 54 15.71 6.63 -12.85
CA SER A 54 16.27 5.58 -13.70
C SER A 54 15.39 4.35 -13.67
N HIS A 55 15.21 3.73 -14.83
CA HIS A 55 14.47 2.49 -14.99
C HIS A 55 15.42 1.31 -15.07
N HIS A 56 15.03 0.23 -14.40
CA HIS A 56 15.84 -0.96 -14.26
C HIS A 56 15.02 -2.20 -14.62
N ARG A 57 15.66 -3.16 -15.25
CA ARG A 57 15.04 -4.42 -15.67
C ARG A 57 15.91 -5.59 -15.29
N LEU A 58 15.42 -6.45 -14.43
CA LEU A 58 16.04 -7.73 -14.09
C LEU A 58 15.45 -8.83 -14.99
N PRO A 59 16.22 -9.51 -15.83
CA PRO A 59 15.77 -10.72 -16.52
C PRO A 59 15.48 -11.85 -15.51
N LEU A 60 14.35 -12.53 -15.68
CA LEU A 60 13.95 -13.65 -14.84
C LEU A 60 14.21 -14.97 -15.54
N GLN A 61 15.17 -15.75 -15.03
CA GLN A 61 15.54 -17.09 -15.53
C GLN A 61 15.56 -18.07 -14.32
N PRO A 62 14.67 -19.06 -14.26
CA PRO A 62 13.50 -19.25 -15.11
C PRO A 62 12.46 -18.12 -14.96
N PRO A 63 11.52 -17.98 -15.91
CA PRO A 63 10.40 -17.04 -15.78
C PRO A 63 9.61 -17.25 -14.50
N PHE A 64 8.99 -16.19 -13.99
CA PHE A 64 8.11 -16.26 -12.83
C PHE A 64 6.65 -16.43 -13.27
N ASN A 65 6.03 -17.55 -12.87
CA ASN A 65 4.64 -17.85 -13.13
C ASN A 65 3.78 -17.33 -11.97
N ALA A 66 3.52 -16.02 -11.96
CA ALA A 66 2.65 -15.42 -10.97
C ALA A 66 1.22 -15.95 -11.14
N SER A 67 0.57 -16.34 -10.04
CA SER A 67 -0.79 -16.90 -10.06
C SER A 67 -1.85 -15.93 -10.61
N TRP A 68 -1.61 -14.64 -10.45
CA TRP A 68 -2.50 -13.55 -10.92
C TRP A 68 -2.23 -13.10 -12.36
N ASP A 69 -1.36 -13.82 -13.08
CA ASP A 69 -0.97 -13.48 -14.43
C ASP A 69 -1.12 -14.70 -15.36
N THR A 70 -1.79 -14.54 -16.46
CA THR A 70 -1.95 -15.60 -17.47
C THR A 70 -0.69 -15.80 -18.33
N LYS A 71 0.32 -14.92 -18.19
CA LYS A 71 1.58 -14.96 -18.94
C LYS A 71 2.77 -15.03 -17.98
N PRO A 72 3.72 -15.94 -18.20
CA PRO A 72 4.96 -15.99 -17.44
C PRO A 72 5.71 -14.65 -17.51
N ARG A 73 6.14 -14.12 -16.37
CA ARG A 73 6.96 -12.91 -16.30
C ARG A 73 8.41 -13.26 -16.61
N VAL A 74 8.93 -12.68 -17.68
CA VAL A 74 10.30 -12.90 -18.14
C VAL A 74 11.27 -11.85 -17.65
N HIS A 75 10.76 -10.79 -17.04
CA HIS A 75 11.57 -9.73 -16.42
C HIS A 75 10.80 -9.09 -15.25
N PHE A 76 11.56 -8.43 -14.38
CA PHE A 76 11.04 -7.60 -13.30
C PHE A 76 11.55 -6.17 -13.51
N ASP A 77 10.63 -5.24 -13.69
CA ASP A 77 10.91 -3.82 -13.89
C ASP A 77 10.80 -3.06 -12.58
N ALA A 78 11.68 -2.08 -12.38
CA ALA A 78 11.64 -1.18 -11.24
C ALA A 78 12.11 0.21 -11.65
N THR A 79 11.66 1.22 -10.89
CA THR A 79 12.16 2.59 -11.03
C THR A 79 12.90 2.99 -9.76
N VAL A 80 14.09 3.56 -9.91
CA VAL A 80 14.85 4.16 -8.81
C VAL A 80 14.79 5.67 -8.94
N VAL A 81 14.43 6.33 -7.84
CA VAL A 81 14.37 7.78 -7.71
C VAL A 81 15.44 8.24 -6.74
N ARG A 82 16.22 9.26 -7.12
CA ARG A 82 17.21 9.93 -6.29
C ARG A 82 16.86 11.42 -6.18
N VAL A 83 16.76 11.91 -4.96
CA VAL A 83 16.54 13.32 -4.67
C VAL A 83 17.78 13.86 -3.96
N SER A 84 18.53 14.74 -4.62
CA SER A 84 19.76 15.32 -4.06
C SER A 84 19.54 16.75 -3.65
N THR A 85 20.21 17.16 -2.56
CA THR A 85 20.22 18.53 -2.07
C THR A 85 21.46 19.28 -2.51
N ASP A 86 21.41 20.61 -2.44
CA ASP A 86 22.56 21.53 -2.60
C ASP A 86 23.68 21.31 -1.57
N SER A 87 23.37 20.67 -0.44
CA SER A 87 24.33 20.27 0.60
C SER A 87 24.97 18.91 0.39
N GLY A 88 24.62 18.18 -0.69
CA GLY A 88 25.17 16.87 -1.04
C GLY A 88 24.50 15.66 -0.39
N LEU A 89 23.42 15.85 0.39
CA LEU A 89 22.61 14.73 0.88
C LEU A 89 21.74 14.19 -0.25
N CYS A 90 21.54 12.85 -0.27
CA CYS A 90 20.73 12.18 -1.28
C CYS A 90 19.78 11.17 -0.65
N GLY A 91 18.50 11.33 -0.90
CA GLY A 91 17.46 10.34 -0.63
C GLY A 91 17.27 9.42 -1.84
N VAL A 92 17.08 8.14 -1.60
CA VAL A 92 16.91 7.13 -2.64
C VAL A 92 15.73 6.24 -2.29
N ALA A 93 14.88 5.94 -3.27
CA ALA A 93 13.83 4.94 -3.12
C ALA A 93 13.51 4.26 -4.46
N SER A 94 12.72 3.23 -4.39
CA SER A 94 12.26 2.50 -5.55
C SER A 94 10.85 1.95 -5.34
N GLY A 95 10.20 1.67 -6.42
CA GLY A 95 8.92 1.01 -6.51
C GLY A 95 8.77 0.38 -7.89
N ASP A 96 7.54 0.11 -8.28
CA ASP A 96 7.21 -0.32 -9.63
C ASP A 96 7.57 0.75 -10.66
N ARG A 97 7.29 0.47 -11.93
CA ARG A 97 7.54 1.41 -13.01
C ARG A 97 6.79 2.73 -12.77
N MET A 98 7.57 3.79 -12.55
CA MET A 98 7.07 5.16 -12.40
C MET A 98 6.76 5.74 -13.78
N LEU A 99 5.63 6.41 -13.92
CA LEU A 99 5.17 7.02 -15.16
C LEU A 99 4.62 8.42 -14.86
N GLY A 100 4.73 9.32 -15.86
CA GLY A 100 4.05 10.61 -15.88
C GLY A 100 4.69 11.71 -15.02
N PHE A 101 5.93 11.54 -14.60
CA PHE A 101 6.65 12.57 -13.81
C PHE A 101 7.50 13.50 -14.68
N GLU A 102 7.93 13.06 -15.85
CA GLU A 102 8.86 13.80 -16.72
C GLU A 102 8.33 15.20 -17.04
N GLY A 103 9.19 16.23 -16.88
CA GLY A 103 8.84 17.63 -17.09
C GLY A 103 8.17 18.33 -15.90
N HIS A 104 8.12 17.69 -14.74
CA HIS A 104 7.54 18.27 -13.52
C HIS A 104 8.58 18.48 -12.40
N GLU A 105 9.88 18.30 -12.71
CA GLU A 105 10.98 18.43 -11.75
C GLU A 105 11.08 19.85 -11.15
N ASP A 106 10.80 20.87 -11.94
CA ASP A 106 10.83 22.28 -11.56
C ASP A 106 9.86 22.62 -10.41
N LEU A 107 8.79 21.82 -10.23
CA LEU A 107 7.86 21.97 -9.11
C LEU A 107 8.49 21.61 -7.76
N PHE A 108 9.64 20.95 -7.77
CA PHE A 108 10.36 20.48 -6.58
C PHE A 108 11.70 21.18 -6.38
N LEU A 109 12.39 21.54 -7.46
CA LEU A 109 13.71 22.16 -7.41
C LEU A 109 13.70 23.48 -6.63
N GLY A 110 14.74 23.71 -5.81
CA GLY A 110 14.88 24.89 -4.97
C GLY A 110 13.98 24.92 -3.73
N HIS A 111 13.09 23.94 -3.54
CA HIS A 111 12.24 23.85 -2.37
C HIS A 111 12.90 23.06 -1.23
N ASP A 112 12.39 23.29 -0.01
CA ASP A 112 12.80 22.58 1.19
C ASP A 112 12.38 21.11 1.11
N PRO A 113 13.30 20.13 1.15
CA PRO A 113 12.95 18.71 1.10
C PRO A 113 12.09 18.25 2.28
N LEU A 114 12.13 18.96 3.42
CA LEU A 114 11.29 18.64 4.59
C LEU A 114 9.85 19.15 4.47
N ALA A 115 9.51 19.90 3.42
CA ALA A 115 8.13 20.33 3.15
C ALA A 115 7.29 19.19 2.56
N LEU A 116 7.28 18.01 3.20
CA LEU A 116 6.68 16.78 2.72
C LEU A 116 5.21 16.95 2.31
N GLU A 117 4.43 17.70 3.09
CA GLU A 117 3.01 17.97 2.77
C GLU A 117 2.83 18.78 1.48
N ARG A 118 3.74 19.73 1.21
CA ARG A 118 3.75 20.47 -0.05
C ARG A 118 4.04 19.52 -1.22
N HIS A 119 5.09 18.71 -1.07
CA HIS A 119 5.49 17.77 -2.11
C HIS A 119 4.41 16.72 -2.38
N TYR A 120 3.79 16.19 -1.32
CA TYR A 120 2.66 15.29 -1.44
C TYR A 120 1.51 15.89 -2.26
N ARG A 121 1.14 17.14 -2.04
CA ARG A 121 0.06 17.81 -2.80
C ARG A 121 0.40 17.92 -4.29
N VAL A 122 1.64 18.23 -4.61
CA VAL A 122 2.12 18.26 -6.01
C VAL A 122 2.07 16.87 -6.61
N LEU A 123 2.64 15.85 -5.92
CA LEU A 123 2.61 14.46 -6.38
C LEU A 123 1.19 13.93 -6.56
N SER A 124 0.29 14.23 -5.65
CA SER A 124 -1.11 13.82 -5.75
C SER A 124 -1.79 14.40 -7.01
N SER A 125 -1.43 15.63 -7.39
CA SER A 125 -1.93 16.24 -8.62
C SER A 125 -1.32 15.60 -9.87
N ILE A 126 -0.02 15.33 -9.86
CA ILE A 126 0.67 14.64 -10.96
C ILE A 126 0.11 13.21 -11.12
N ASP A 127 -0.05 12.48 -10.01
CA ASP A 127 -0.56 11.11 -10.02
C ASP A 127 -1.99 11.04 -10.59
N PHE A 128 -2.84 12.00 -10.24
CA PHE A 128 -4.20 12.08 -10.76
C PHE A 128 -4.23 12.29 -12.28
N HIS A 129 -3.36 13.13 -12.83
CA HIS A 129 -3.39 13.49 -14.25
C HIS A 129 -2.58 12.55 -15.15
N TYR A 130 -1.45 12.01 -14.65
CA TYR A 130 -0.44 11.39 -15.51
C TYR A 130 0.00 9.99 -15.11
N GLY A 131 -0.10 9.63 -13.85
CA GLY A 131 0.26 8.27 -13.42
C GLY A 131 0.98 8.15 -12.08
N ARG A 132 1.68 7.03 -11.89
CA ARG A 132 2.29 6.62 -10.61
C ARG A 132 3.63 7.30 -10.38
N CYS A 133 3.73 8.16 -9.34
CA CYS A 133 4.99 8.84 -9.01
C CYS A 133 5.36 8.77 -7.52
N TRP A 134 4.75 7.87 -6.76
CA TRP A 134 4.93 7.74 -5.31
C TRP A 134 6.34 7.32 -4.86
N PRO A 135 7.20 6.63 -5.67
CA PRO A 135 8.60 6.44 -5.31
C PRO A 135 9.36 7.74 -4.99
N LEU A 136 8.91 8.89 -5.53
CA LEU A 136 9.49 10.19 -5.18
C LEU A 136 9.15 10.59 -3.72
N ASP A 137 7.93 10.32 -3.23
CA ASP A 137 7.58 10.55 -1.82
C ASP A 137 8.45 9.68 -0.90
N LEU A 138 8.67 8.42 -1.28
CA LEU A 138 9.54 7.52 -0.52
C LEU A 138 10.98 8.01 -0.46
N ALA A 139 11.51 8.53 -1.59
CA ALA A 139 12.85 9.12 -1.64
C ALA A 139 12.97 10.40 -0.80
N LEU A 140 11.91 11.23 -0.74
CA LEU A 140 11.84 12.40 0.11
C LEU A 140 11.82 12.02 1.60
N TRP A 141 11.16 10.93 1.98
CA TRP A 141 11.21 10.41 3.36
C TRP A 141 12.59 9.88 3.74
N ASP A 142 13.26 9.14 2.83
CA ASP A 142 14.65 8.72 3.04
C ASP A 142 15.57 9.94 3.25
N LEU A 143 15.42 10.95 2.39
CA LEU A 143 16.17 12.21 2.50
C LEU A 143 15.86 12.94 3.82
N ALA A 144 14.59 13.02 4.21
CA ALA A 144 14.19 13.66 5.46
C ALA A 144 14.83 12.97 6.68
N GLY A 145 14.84 11.64 6.69
CA GLY A 145 15.53 10.88 7.74
C GLY A 145 17.02 11.17 7.79
N LYS A 146 17.69 11.28 6.64
CA LYS A 146 19.12 11.64 6.55
C LYS A 146 19.41 13.08 7.02
N ILE A 147 18.55 14.03 6.66
CA ILE A 147 18.65 15.42 7.12
C ILE A 147 18.48 15.52 8.64
N LEU A 148 17.51 14.79 9.19
CA LEU A 148 17.16 14.82 10.62
C LEU A 148 18.01 13.87 11.48
N GLY A 149 18.88 13.07 10.86
CA GLY A 149 19.74 12.11 11.56
C GLY A 149 18.98 10.98 12.24
N ALA A 150 17.81 10.59 11.72
CA ALA A 150 16.94 9.57 12.31
C ALA A 150 16.37 8.60 11.26
N PRO A 151 16.13 7.32 11.61
CA PRO A 151 15.44 6.40 10.72
C PRO A 151 13.97 6.79 10.55
N CYS A 152 13.40 6.50 9.38
CA CYS A 152 12.04 6.91 9.03
C CYS A 152 10.99 6.36 10.02
N TRP A 153 11.14 5.13 10.51
CA TRP A 153 10.18 4.57 11.48
C TRP A 153 10.12 5.38 12.79
N LYS A 154 11.22 5.97 13.25
CA LYS A 154 11.22 6.88 14.42
C LYS A 154 10.53 8.21 14.12
N LEU A 155 10.73 8.77 12.93
CA LEU A 155 10.07 10.02 12.51
C LEU A 155 8.56 9.84 12.34
N LEU A 156 8.11 8.61 12.03
CA LEU A 156 6.70 8.26 11.89
C LEU A 156 5.97 8.02 13.22
N GLY A 157 6.69 7.83 14.31
CA GLY A 157 6.08 7.62 15.64
C GLY A 157 6.84 6.64 16.52
N GLY A 158 7.66 5.78 15.94
CA GLY A 158 8.62 4.94 16.67
C GLY A 158 7.98 3.82 17.49
N LEU A 159 6.88 3.23 17.01
CA LEU A 159 6.15 2.19 17.75
C LEU A 159 7.01 0.94 17.99
N SER A 160 7.69 0.43 16.94
CA SER A 160 8.53 -0.76 17.04
C SER A 160 9.64 -0.73 15.97
N GLN A 161 10.85 -1.18 16.32
CA GLN A 161 11.92 -1.40 15.32
C GLN A 161 11.72 -2.71 14.55
N ARG A 162 10.88 -3.59 15.06
CA ARG A 162 10.68 -4.93 14.50
C ARG A 162 9.25 -5.10 14.04
N VAL A 163 9.10 -5.69 12.85
CA VAL A 163 7.81 -6.02 12.26
C VAL A 163 7.79 -7.52 11.95
N ARG A 164 6.71 -8.20 12.31
CA ARG A 164 6.55 -9.62 12.03
C ARG A 164 6.10 -9.82 10.59
N ALA A 165 6.81 -10.66 9.84
CA ALA A 165 6.54 -10.92 8.43
C ALA A 165 5.71 -12.19 8.24
N TYR A 166 4.84 -12.22 7.23
CA TYR A 166 4.31 -13.46 6.68
C TYR A 166 4.92 -13.75 5.31
N ALA A 167 5.16 -15.02 5.00
CA ALA A 167 5.62 -15.43 3.66
C ALA A 167 4.47 -15.25 2.65
N SER A 168 4.66 -14.40 1.65
CA SER A 168 3.68 -14.22 0.58
C SER A 168 4.13 -15.01 -0.65
N SER A 169 3.47 -16.15 -0.91
CA SER A 169 3.73 -16.97 -2.09
C SER A 169 3.14 -16.34 -3.35
N GLY A 170 3.70 -16.64 -4.50
CA GLY A 170 3.26 -16.07 -5.78
C GLY A 170 2.82 -17.11 -6.80
N THR A 171 3.08 -18.39 -6.57
CA THR A 171 2.85 -19.45 -7.57
C THR A 171 1.80 -20.44 -7.09
N LEU A 172 1.06 -21.00 -8.06
CA LEU A 172 0.18 -22.17 -7.81
C LEU A 172 1.01 -23.45 -7.95
N ARG A 173 0.81 -24.37 -7.01
CA ARG A 173 1.44 -25.70 -7.01
C ARG A 173 0.38 -26.78 -6.84
N ASP A 174 0.68 -28.00 -7.21
CA ASP A 174 -0.19 -29.12 -6.82
C ASP A 174 -0.30 -29.22 -5.28
N PRO A 175 -1.34 -29.87 -4.75
CA PRO A 175 -1.60 -29.86 -3.31
C PRO A 175 -0.43 -30.36 -2.44
N CYS A 176 0.32 -31.37 -2.89
CA CYS A 176 1.45 -31.91 -2.14
C CYS A 176 2.63 -30.93 -2.13
N ALA A 177 2.98 -30.39 -3.31
CA ALA A 177 4.04 -29.40 -3.43
C ALA A 177 3.72 -28.08 -2.69
N GLN A 178 2.42 -27.71 -2.63
CA GLN A 178 1.97 -26.55 -1.86
C GLN A 178 2.14 -26.79 -0.35
N ALA A 179 1.81 -27.99 0.14
CA ALA A 179 2.03 -28.36 1.53
C ALA A 179 3.51 -28.42 1.92
N ASP A 180 4.36 -28.96 1.01
CA ASP A 180 5.82 -28.97 1.21
C ASP A 180 6.41 -27.53 1.25
N ALA A 181 5.87 -26.63 0.43
CA ALA A 181 6.27 -25.23 0.46
C ALA A 181 5.90 -24.56 1.80
N ALA A 182 4.68 -24.81 2.30
CA ALA A 182 4.22 -24.29 3.59
C ALA A 182 5.08 -24.78 4.75
N GLU A 183 5.49 -26.05 4.73
CA GLU A 183 6.38 -26.62 5.74
C GLU A 183 7.77 -25.99 5.70
N ARG A 184 8.28 -25.65 4.51
CA ARG A 184 9.55 -24.89 4.37
C ARG A 184 9.43 -23.47 4.94
N TYR A 185 8.32 -22.74 4.73
CA TYR A 185 8.12 -21.43 5.35
C TYR A 185 8.06 -21.51 6.87
N LEU A 186 7.35 -22.51 7.39
CA LEU A 186 7.31 -22.76 8.84
C LEU A 186 8.73 -23.05 9.40
N ALA A 187 9.51 -23.88 8.71
CA ALA A 187 10.89 -24.21 9.12
C ALA A 187 11.84 -22.99 9.07
N GLN A 188 11.54 -22.01 8.23
CA GLN A 188 12.27 -20.72 8.14
C GLN A 188 11.82 -19.71 9.20
N GLY A 189 10.83 -20.06 10.05
CA GLY A 189 10.36 -19.22 11.15
C GLY A 189 9.20 -18.27 10.80
N PHE A 190 8.66 -18.34 9.61
CA PHE A 190 7.45 -17.53 9.29
C PHE A 190 6.26 -17.99 10.14
N PRO A 191 5.55 -17.05 10.77
CA PRO A 191 4.37 -17.37 11.58
C PRO A 191 3.11 -17.59 10.72
N ALA A 192 3.11 -17.07 9.49
CA ALA A 192 1.99 -17.11 8.58
C ALA A 192 2.44 -17.25 7.13
N VAL A 193 1.56 -17.78 6.28
CA VAL A 193 1.77 -17.86 4.83
C VAL A 193 0.51 -17.41 4.10
N LYS A 194 0.68 -16.60 3.05
CA LYS A 194 -0.39 -16.27 2.10
C LYS A 194 -0.32 -17.19 0.89
N LEU A 195 -1.40 -17.91 0.65
CA LEU A 195 -1.61 -18.80 -0.47
C LEU A 195 -2.50 -18.12 -1.52
N ARG A 196 -2.38 -18.52 -2.78
CA ARG A 196 -3.15 -17.96 -3.88
C ARG A 196 -4.31 -18.86 -4.27
N PHE A 197 -5.50 -18.28 -4.43
CA PHE A 197 -6.68 -18.89 -5.00
C PHE A 197 -6.94 -18.31 -6.39
N HIS A 198 -6.44 -18.98 -7.43
CA HIS A 198 -6.58 -18.49 -8.82
C HIS A 198 -6.59 -19.65 -9.83
N ARG A 199 -7.07 -20.84 -9.43
CA ARG A 199 -7.35 -21.94 -10.35
C ARG A 199 -8.69 -21.73 -11.04
N GLY A 200 -8.93 -22.41 -12.15
CA GLY A 200 -10.18 -22.31 -12.90
C GLY A 200 -11.42 -22.75 -12.09
N ASP A 201 -11.25 -23.71 -11.16
CA ASP A 201 -12.26 -24.07 -10.16
C ASP A 201 -11.68 -23.81 -8.76
N TRP A 202 -12.29 -22.91 -7.99
CA TRP A 202 -11.86 -22.60 -6.62
C TRP A 202 -11.88 -23.82 -5.67
N ARG A 203 -12.62 -24.90 -6.02
CA ARG A 203 -12.61 -26.14 -5.24
C ARG A 203 -11.26 -26.84 -5.30
N ASP A 204 -10.51 -26.67 -6.38
CA ASP A 204 -9.15 -27.19 -6.48
C ASP A 204 -8.15 -26.34 -5.64
N ASP A 205 -8.43 -25.05 -5.45
CA ASP A 205 -7.70 -24.21 -4.48
C ASP A 205 -7.97 -24.67 -3.04
N VAL A 206 -9.23 -25.01 -2.71
CA VAL A 206 -9.60 -25.55 -1.39
C VAL A 206 -8.86 -26.87 -1.12
N LYS A 207 -8.79 -27.80 -2.09
CA LYS A 207 -8.03 -29.05 -1.93
C LYS A 207 -6.55 -28.81 -1.62
N ALA A 208 -5.94 -27.83 -2.28
CA ALA A 208 -4.56 -27.45 -1.99
C ALA A 208 -4.40 -26.86 -0.58
N LEU A 209 -5.35 -26.03 -0.15
CA LEU A 209 -5.39 -25.48 1.20
C LEU A 209 -5.60 -26.58 2.27
N GLU A 210 -6.46 -27.56 2.03
CA GLU A 210 -6.66 -28.72 2.90
C GLU A 210 -5.36 -29.52 3.08
N ALA A 211 -4.61 -29.75 2.00
CA ALA A 211 -3.33 -30.43 2.07
C ALA A 211 -2.31 -29.63 2.92
N VAL A 212 -2.29 -28.31 2.76
CA VAL A 212 -1.45 -27.42 3.59
C VAL A 212 -1.87 -27.50 5.05
N ARG A 213 -3.15 -27.28 5.37
CA ARG A 213 -3.66 -27.36 6.76
C ARG A 213 -3.39 -28.71 7.40
N GLY A 214 -3.56 -29.79 6.65
CA GLY A 214 -3.24 -31.15 7.11
C GLY A 214 -1.75 -31.35 7.44
N ARG A 215 -0.85 -30.71 6.69
CA ARG A 215 0.61 -30.78 6.87
C ARG A 215 1.11 -29.93 8.04
N VAL A 216 0.70 -28.67 8.09
CA VAL A 216 1.24 -27.71 9.07
C VAL A 216 0.41 -27.64 10.36
N GLY A 217 -0.84 -28.08 10.35
CA GLY A 217 -1.77 -27.95 11.49
C GLY A 217 -1.94 -26.46 11.84
N ASN A 218 -2.06 -26.15 13.12
CA ASN A 218 -2.19 -24.78 13.65
C ASN A 218 -0.84 -24.11 13.97
N ARG A 219 0.27 -24.70 13.49
CA ARG A 219 1.62 -24.11 13.68
C ARG A 219 1.91 -22.94 12.76
N LEU A 220 1.09 -22.76 11.72
CA LEU A 220 1.23 -21.71 10.71
C LEU A 220 -0.14 -21.11 10.45
N GLU A 221 -0.25 -19.78 10.60
CA GLU A 221 -1.46 -19.07 10.18
C GLU A 221 -1.59 -19.10 8.65
N LEU A 222 -2.78 -19.40 8.16
CA LEU A 222 -3.06 -19.44 6.73
C LEU A 222 -3.82 -18.20 6.31
N LEU A 223 -3.31 -17.53 5.30
CA LEU A 223 -3.90 -16.38 4.65
C LEU A 223 -4.19 -16.78 3.20
N VAL A 224 -5.29 -16.31 2.66
CA VAL A 224 -5.67 -16.62 1.28
C VAL A 224 -5.88 -15.33 0.51
N ASP A 225 -5.25 -15.23 -0.66
CA ASP A 225 -5.53 -14.19 -1.63
C ASP A 225 -6.33 -14.78 -2.80
N CYS A 226 -7.56 -14.30 -2.94
CA CYS A 226 -8.49 -14.76 -3.97
C CYS A 226 -8.20 -14.12 -5.34
N ASN A 227 -7.42 -13.05 -5.38
CA ASN A 227 -7.04 -12.31 -6.58
C ASN A 227 -8.25 -11.94 -7.49
N GLN A 228 -9.39 -11.57 -6.89
CA GLN A 228 -10.60 -11.15 -7.61
C GLN A 228 -10.74 -9.63 -7.71
N GLY A 229 -9.88 -8.85 -7.03
CA GLY A 229 -9.99 -7.41 -6.94
C GLY A 229 -9.75 -6.69 -8.27
N TRP A 230 -8.90 -7.23 -9.12
CA TRP A 230 -8.48 -6.62 -10.39
C TRP A 230 -8.02 -7.68 -11.39
N ARG A 231 -7.78 -7.26 -12.64
CA ARG A 231 -7.28 -8.12 -13.72
C ARG A 231 -6.18 -7.41 -14.50
N LEU A 232 -5.23 -8.18 -15.03
CA LEU A 232 -4.30 -7.67 -16.03
C LEU A 232 -5.01 -7.47 -17.38
N PRO A 233 -4.50 -6.58 -18.26
CA PRO A 233 -5.19 -6.26 -19.51
C PRO A 233 -5.46 -7.45 -20.45
N TRP A 234 -4.71 -8.52 -20.32
CA TRP A 234 -4.85 -9.74 -21.12
C TRP A 234 -5.64 -10.87 -20.42
N ASP A 235 -6.05 -10.65 -19.18
CA ASP A 235 -6.97 -11.52 -18.46
C ASP A 235 -8.37 -10.89 -18.49
N THR A 236 -9.28 -11.53 -19.22
CA THR A 236 -10.64 -11.05 -19.44
C THR A 236 -11.70 -11.85 -18.70
N GLU A 237 -11.30 -12.77 -17.83
CA GLU A 237 -12.22 -13.55 -17.01
C GLU A 237 -12.97 -12.65 -16.02
N ALA A 238 -14.23 -12.99 -15.77
CA ALA A 238 -15.04 -12.27 -14.79
C ALA A 238 -14.54 -12.57 -13.36
N ALA A 239 -14.59 -11.58 -12.49
CA ALA A 239 -14.41 -11.79 -11.06
C ALA A 239 -15.53 -12.67 -10.48
N TRP A 240 -15.29 -13.28 -9.32
CA TRP A 240 -16.31 -14.04 -8.60
C TRP A 240 -17.54 -13.18 -8.30
N THR A 241 -18.69 -13.82 -8.30
CA THR A 241 -19.91 -13.24 -7.76
C THR A 241 -19.89 -13.29 -6.23
N PHE A 242 -20.79 -12.53 -5.59
CA PHE A 242 -20.98 -12.64 -4.14
C PHE A 242 -21.24 -14.07 -3.66
N LYS A 243 -21.98 -14.87 -4.47
CA LYS A 243 -22.28 -16.27 -4.11
C LYS A 243 -21.04 -17.16 -4.15
N ASP A 244 -20.15 -16.93 -5.11
CA ASP A 244 -18.87 -17.65 -5.19
C ASP A 244 -17.98 -17.28 -4.00
N ALA A 245 -17.81 -15.99 -3.73
CA ALA A 245 -17.03 -15.49 -2.60
C ALA A 245 -17.55 -16.02 -1.25
N LEU A 246 -18.89 -16.05 -1.05
CA LEU A 246 -19.49 -16.60 0.17
C LEU A 246 -19.28 -18.10 0.29
N ALA A 247 -19.38 -18.86 -0.82
CA ALA A 247 -19.11 -20.29 -0.81
C ALA A 247 -17.65 -20.59 -0.44
N VAL A 248 -16.70 -19.82 -1.00
CA VAL A 248 -15.29 -19.91 -0.64
C VAL A 248 -15.07 -19.52 0.83
N ALA A 249 -15.67 -18.45 1.32
CA ALA A 249 -15.54 -18.00 2.71
C ALA A 249 -15.93 -19.11 3.69
N ARG A 250 -16.99 -19.87 3.42
CA ARG A 250 -17.40 -20.99 4.27
C ARG A 250 -16.36 -22.12 4.33
N GLU A 251 -15.68 -22.40 3.23
CA GLU A 251 -14.57 -23.36 3.23
C GLU A 251 -13.35 -22.82 3.99
N LEU A 252 -13.07 -21.51 3.86
CA LEU A 252 -11.99 -20.86 4.60
C LEU A 252 -12.26 -20.84 6.12
N GLU A 253 -13.50 -20.60 6.55
CA GLU A 253 -13.92 -20.76 7.96
C GLU A 253 -13.63 -22.19 8.46
N ARG A 254 -14.06 -23.20 7.73
CA ARG A 254 -13.84 -24.62 8.07
C ARG A 254 -12.35 -24.96 8.23
N LEU A 255 -11.49 -24.28 7.47
CA LEU A 255 -10.05 -24.49 7.46
C LEU A 255 -9.29 -23.51 8.36
N ASP A 256 -10.00 -22.73 9.18
CA ASP A 256 -9.42 -21.77 10.14
C ASP A 256 -8.43 -20.78 9.47
N VAL A 257 -8.85 -20.18 8.35
CA VAL A 257 -8.07 -19.18 7.61
C VAL A 257 -8.19 -17.83 8.29
N TYR A 258 -7.09 -17.14 8.48
CA TYR A 258 -7.04 -15.87 9.20
C TYR A 258 -7.68 -14.71 8.44
N TRP A 259 -7.44 -14.60 7.10
CA TRP A 259 -8.16 -13.68 6.22
C TRP A 259 -8.29 -14.21 4.80
N MET A 260 -9.30 -13.69 4.09
CA MET A 260 -9.45 -13.77 2.64
C MET A 260 -9.23 -12.39 2.02
N GLU A 261 -8.27 -12.31 1.11
CA GLU A 261 -7.85 -11.08 0.42
C GLU A 261 -8.49 -11.00 -0.96
N GLU A 262 -8.98 -9.82 -1.33
CA GLU A 262 -9.60 -9.53 -2.62
C GLU A 262 -10.65 -10.57 -3.10
N PRO A 263 -11.66 -10.92 -2.27
CA PRO A 263 -12.64 -11.94 -2.65
C PRO A 263 -13.61 -11.49 -3.76
N LEU A 264 -13.71 -10.18 -4.00
CA LEU A 264 -14.60 -9.55 -4.96
C LEU A 264 -13.88 -8.42 -5.70
N HIS A 265 -14.46 -7.97 -6.80
CA HIS A 265 -13.92 -6.82 -7.53
C HIS A 265 -13.77 -5.59 -6.62
N ARG A 266 -12.65 -4.88 -6.69
CA ARG A 266 -12.29 -3.73 -5.82
C ARG A 266 -13.34 -2.62 -5.73
N ALA A 267 -14.21 -2.50 -6.71
CA ALA A 267 -15.31 -1.52 -6.71
C ALA A 267 -16.61 -2.05 -6.11
N ASP A 268 -16.69 -3.34 -5.74
CA ASP A 268 -17.89 -3.93 -5.12
C ASP A 268 -17.89 -3.76 -3.61
N HIS A 269 -17.95 -2.51 -3.16
CA HIS A 269 -17.98 -2.17 -1.73
C HIS A 269 -19.20 -2.75 -1.01
N ALA A 270 -20.35 -2.85 -1.70
CA ALA A 270 -21.56 -3.42 -1.12
C ALA A 270 -21.42 -4.93 -0.90
N GLY A 271 -20.87 -5.64 -1.88
CA GLY A 271 -20.59 -7.07 -1.77
C GLY A 271 -19.54 -7.39 -0.71
N MET A 272 -18.45 -6.61 -0.63
CA MET A 272 -17.43 -6.78 0.41
C MET A 272 -18.00 -6.58 1.82
N ARG A 273 -18.81 -5.53 2.03
CA ARG A 273 -19.50 -5.32 3.31
C ARG A 273 -20.42 -6.49 3.66
N ALA A 274 -21.27 -6.91 2.72
CA ALA A 274 -22.18 -8.02 2.94
C ALA A 274 -21.43 -9.34 3.23
N LEU A 275 -20.30 -9.56 2.57
CA LEU A 275 -19.45 -10.73 2.82
C LEU A 275 -18.85 -10.68 4.23
N ARG A 276 -18.29 -9.54 4.64
CA ARG A 276 -17.75 -9.32 5.98
C ARG A 276 -18.80 -9.57 7.07
N GLU A 277 -20.05 -9.17 6.85
CA GLU A 277 -21.15 -9.39 7.78
C GLU A 277 -21.63 -10.86 7.81
N ALA A 278 -21.38 -11.63 6.74
CA ALA A 278 -21.85 -13.00 6.57
C ALA A 278 -20.81 -14.07 6.93
N THR A 279 -19.57 -13.72 7.24
CA THR A 279 -18.47 -14.66 7.51
C THR A 279 -17.64 -14.24 8.73
N ASP A 280 -17.07 -15.22 9.43
CA ASP A 280 -16.11 -15.00 10.51
C ASP A 280 -14.66 -14.86 10.00
N VAL A 281 -14.38 -15.20 8.72
CA VAL A 281 -13.09 -14.95 8.08
C VAL A 281 -12.95 -13.46 7.79
N ARG A 282 -11.83 -12.85 8.21
CA ARG A 282 -11.57 -11.44 7.94
C ARG A 282 -11.50 -11.18 6.44
N VAL A 283 -12.15 -10.12 5.99
CA VAL A 283 -12.06 -9.64 4.61
C VAL A 283 -10.93 -8.62 4.50
N ALA A 284 -9.98 -8.86 3.58
CA ALA A 284 -8.85 -7.99 3.33
C ALA A 284 -8.89 -7.44 1.90
N ALA A 285 -8.57 -6.15 1.71
CA ALA A 285 -8.46 -5.53 0.39
C ALA A 285 -7.72 -4.18 0.45
N GLY A 286 -7.41 -3.61 -0.73
CA GLY A 286 -6.90 -2.25 -0.86
C GLY A 286 -5.61 -2.10 -1.65
N GLU A 287 -4.98 -3.18 -2.10
CA GLU A 287 -3.65 -3.19 -2.72
C GLU A 287 -3.54 -2.36 -4.00
N MET A 288 -4.51 -2.45 -4.90
CA MET A 288 -4.52 -1.76 -6.19
C MET A 288 -5.33 -0.46 -6.19
N THR A 289 -5.68 0.04 -5.02
CA THR A 289 -6.34 1.34 -4.85
C THR A 289 -5.45 2.46 -5.35
N ARG A 290 -6.04 3.46 -6.02
CA ARG A 290 -5.28 4.55 -6.66
C ARG A 290 -5.33 5.86 -5.89
N GLN A 291 -6.38 6.09 -5.10
CA GLN A 291 -6.62 7.35 -4.41
C GLN A 291 -6.93 7.12 -2.93
N LEU A 292 -6.48 8.04 -2.05
CA LEU A 292 -6.70 7.90 -0.60
C LEU A 292 -8.19 7.90 -0.21
N HIS A 293 -9.05 8.56 -0.99
CA HIS A 293 -10.48 8.57 -0.70
C HIS A 293 -11.12 7.20 -0.91
N GLU A 294 -10.64 6.41 -1.88
CA GLU A 294 -11.12 5.03 -2.08
C GLU A 294 -10.77 4.14 -0.86
N LEU A 295 -9.54 4.30 -0.31
CA LEU A 295 -9.14 3.61 0.94
C LEU A 295 -9.99 4.03 2.13
N ARG A 296 -10.24 5.35 2.27
CA ARG A 296 -11.16 5.87 3.30
C ARG A 296 -12.55 5.25 3.15
N ASP A 297 -13.05 5.15 1.94
CA ASP A 297 -14.40 4.65 1.66
C ASP A 297 -14.52 3.13 1.99
N LEU A 298 -13.44 2.36 1.80
CA LEU A 298 -13.36 0.97 2.30
C LEU A 298 -13.46 0.91 3.84
N ILE A 299 -12.76 1.80 4.55
CA ILE A 299 -12.77 1.89 6.01
C ILE A 299 -14.15 2.31 6.50
N THR A 300 -14.61 3.50 6.11
CA THR A 300 -15.85 4.11 6.61
C THR A 300 -17.11 3.39 6.13
N GLY A 301 -16.99 2.69 4.99
CA GLY A 301 -18.02 1.83 4.44
C GLY A 301 -18.16 0.48 5.14
N GLY A 302 -17.25 0.12 6.07
CA GLY A 302 -17.26 -1.19 6.72
C GLY A 302 -17.01 -2.34 5.76
N CYS A 303 -16.19 -2.11 4.71
CA CYS A 303 -16.01 -3.08 3.65
C CYS A 303 -14.95 -4.15 3.97
N VAL A 304 -14.02 -3.85 4.89
CA VAL A 304 -12.86 -4.69 5.21
C VAL A 304 -12.62 -4.80 6.71
N ASP A 305 -11.93 -5.85 7.13
CA ASP A 305 -11.32 -6.01 8.45
C ASP A 305 -9.82 -5.69 8.42
N VAL A 306 -9.20 -5.90 7.24
CA VAL A 306 -7.77 -5.68 7.00
C VAL A 306 -7.60 -4.78 5.78
N LEU A 307 -6.98 -3.63 5.98
CA LEU A 307 -6.68 -2.70 4.89
C LEU A 307 -5.24 -2.88 4.41
N GLN A 308 -5.04 -3.06 3.09
CA GLN A 308 -3.77 -3.47 2.49
C GLN A 308 -3.26 -2.51 1.39
N PRO A 309 -3.14 -1.19 1.64
CA PRO A 309 -2.55 -0.29 0.63
C PRO A 309 -1.04 -0.50 0.51
N ASP A 310 -0.43 0.01 -0.55
CA ASP A 310 1.03 -0.03 -0.76
C ASP A 310 1.58 1.38 -0.97
N ALA A 311 2.55 1.79 -0.15
CA ALA A 311 3.15 3.12 -0.21
C ALA A 311 3.88 3.40 -1.54
N ALA A 312 4.32 2.36 -2.25
CA ALA A 312 4.90 2.51 -3.58
C ALA A 312 3.84 2.73 -4.68
N LEU A 313 2.56 2.41 -4.42
CA LEU A 313 1.48 2.43 -5.40
C LEU A 313 0.45 3.54 -5.17
N VAL A 314 0.19 3.93 -3.91
CA VAL A 314 -0.81 4.93 -3.55
C VAL A 314 -0.35 5.82 -2.40
N GLY A 315 -0.37 7.13 -2.62
CA GLY A 315 -0.22 8.16 -1.60
C GLY A 315 1.15 8.28 -0.93
N GLY A 316 2.11 7.41 -1.22
CA GLY A 316 3.39 7.39 -0.54
C GLY A 316 3.26 7.19 0.99
N ILE A 317 4.34 7.34 1.72
CA ILE A 317 4.32 7.35 3.19
C ILE A 317 3.52 8.56 3.70
N THR A 318 3.67 9.73 3.06
CA THR A 318 2.98 10.96 3.47
C THR A 318 1.46 10.82 3.45
N GLY A 319 0.91 10.16 2.45
CA GLY A 319 -0.52 9.89 2.36
C GLY A 319 -0.96 8.76 3.29
N LEU A 320 -0.26 7.62 3.23
CA LEU A 320 -0.69 6.40 3.94
C LEU A 320 -0.57 6.50 5.46
N ARG A 321 0.29 7.35 6.02
CA ARG A 321 0.30 7.60 7.48
C ARG A 321 -1.06 8.08 8.00
N ARG A 322 -1.83 8.83 7.19
CA ARG A 322 -3.18 9.28 7.56
C ARG A 322 -4.17 8.14 7.51
N ILE A 323 -4.04 7.29 6.49
CA ILE A 323 -4.88 6.09 6.32
C ILE A 323 -4.61 5.08 7.44
N ALA A 324 -3.35 4.86 7.82
CA ALA A 324 -2.99 3.98 8.92
C ALA A 324 -3.65 4.42 10.25
N ILE A 325 -3.61 5.72 10.56
CA ILE A 325 -4.26 6.28 11.75
C ILE A 325 -5.79 6.09 11.66
N LEU A 326 -6.41 6.42 10.53
CA LEU A 326 -7.84 6.24 10.33
C LEU A 326 -8.26 4.76 10.47
N THR A 327 -7.44 3.84 9.97
CA THR A 327 -7.67 2.39 10.09
C THR A 327 -7.71 1.97 11.56
N GLN A 328 -6.77 2.47 12.38
CA GLN A 328 -6.72 2.20 13.82
C GLN A 328 -7.93 2.79 14.57
N GLU A 329 -8.35 4.01 14.24
CA GLU A 329 -9.52 4.64 14.83
C GLU A 329 -10.82 3.88 14.55
N HIS A 330 -10.85 3.11 13.46
CA HIS A 330 -11.94 2.20 13.11
C HIS A 330 -11.74 0.75 13.60
N HIS A 331 -10.70 0.49 14.41
CA HIS A 331 -10.37 -0.84 14.95
C HIS A 331 -10.13 -1.90 13.87
N LEU A 332 -9.62 -1.50 12.71
CA LEU A 332 -9.25 -2.38 11.61
C LEU A 332 -7.73 -2.64 11.62
N LEU A 333 -7.31 -3.72 11.00
CA LEU A 333 -5.90 -4.04 10.81
C LEU A 333 -5.35 -3.28 9.60
N PHE A 334 -4.14 -2.71 9.75
CA PHE A 334 -3.40 -2.06 8.66
C PHE A 334 -2.20 -2.93 8.29
N THR A 335 -2.29 -3.67 7.20
CA THR A 335 -1.26 -4.62 6.75
C THR A 335 -0.92 -4.33 5.28
N PRO A 336 0.05 -3.48 4.98
CA PRO A 336 0.35 -3.09 3.61
C PRO A 336 0.68 -4.27 2.69
N HIS A 337 0.18 -4.20 1.45
CA HIS A 337 0.67 -4.96 0.31
C HIS A 337 2.12 -4.54 -0.01
N THR A 338 2.96 -5.49 -0.45
CA THR A 338 4.37 -5.20 -0.72
C THR A 338 4.97 -5.98 -1.91
N TRP A 339 4.16 -6.48 -2.85
CA TRP A 339 4.67 -7.15 -4.06
C TRP A 339 5.37 -6.17 -5.02
N THR A 340 6.38 -5.51 -4.50
CA THR A 340 7.32 -4.62 -5.17
C THR A 340 8.74 -5.10 -4.90
N ASN A 341 9.76 -4.26 -5.16
CA ASN A 341 11.16 -4.61 -4.81
C ASN A 341 11.47 -4.30 -3.34
N GLY A 342 12.63 -4.76 -2.85
CA GLY A 342 13.01 -4.64 -1.44
C GLY A 342 13.02 -3.23 -0.87
N MET A 343 13.28 -2.19 -1.67
CA MET A 343 13.18 -0.80 -1.21
C MET A 343 11.73 -0.41 -0.91
N GLY A 344 10.78 -0.85 -1.75
CA GLY A 344 9.36 -0.64 -1.52
C GLY A 344 8.84 -1.43 -0.32
N VAL A 345 9.27 -2.69 -0.15
CA VAL A 345 8.99 -3.49 1.06
C VAL A 345 9.49 -2.77 2.32
N THR A 346 10.72 -2.24 2.27
CA THR A 346 11.30 -1.49 3.40
C THR A 346 10.52 -0.23 3.73
N ALA A 347 10.04 0.52 2.72
CA ALA A 347 9.23 1.71 2.95
C ALA A 347 7.92 1.40 3.69
N ASN A 348 7.21 0.33 3.28
CA ASN A 348 6.02 -0.15 3.96
C ASN A 348 6.35 -0.68 5.38
N ALA A 349 7.49 -1.33 5.56
CA ALA A 349 7.96 -1.78 6.88
C ALA A 349 8.20 -0.59 7.82
N HIS A 350 8.79 0.51 7.35
CA HIS A 350 8.94 1.74 8.15
C HIS A 350 7.60 2.37 8.54
N LEU A 351 6.63 2.35 7.62
CA LEU A 351 5.28 2.87 7.90
C LEU A 351 4.60 2.07 9.01
N VAL A 352 4.64 0.74 8.91
CA VAL A 352 4.10 -0.15 9.94
C VAL A 352 4.84 0.01 11.26
N ALA A 353 6.16 -0.07 11.25
CA ALA A 353 7.01 0.05 12.44
C ALA A 353 6.85 1.38 13.18
N GLY A 354 6.50 2.43 12.45
CA GLY A 354 6.26 3.76 13.03
C GLY A 354 4.89 3.94 13.64
N LEU A 355 3.84 3.37 13.04
CA LEU A 355 2.47 3.80 13.28
C LEU A 355 1.48 2.68 13.61
N ALA A 356 1.67 1.47 13.09
CA ALA A 356 0.61 0.48 13.08
C ALA A 356 0.92 -0.72 13.97
N ASP A 357 0.00 -1.05 14.87
CA ASP A 357 -0.02 -2.35 15.53
C ASP A 357 -0.69 -3.35 14.58
N THR A 358 0.13 -4.10 13.87
CA THR A 358 -0.32 -5.12 12.91
C THR A 358 0.25 -6.48 13.27
N PRO A 359 -0.52 -7.56 13.08
CA PRO A 359 -0.02 -8.90 13.34
C PRO A 359 1.12 -9.30 12.40
N PHE A 360 1.09 -8.79 11.15
CA PHE A 360 2.03 -9.18 10.11
C PHE A 360 2.28 -8.07 9.09
N LEU A 361 3.45 -8.11 8.44
CA LEU A 361 3.76 -7.39 7.19
C LEU A 361 3.92 -8.40 6.08
N GLU A 362 3.41 -8.10 4.89
CA GLU A 362 3.64 -8.90 3.70
C GLU A 362 5.12 -8.98 3.35
N PHE A 363 5.61 -10.21 3.10
CA PHE A 363 6.99 -10.46 2.72
C PHE A 363 7.00 -11.35 1.47
N PRO A 364 7.08 -10.75 0.25
CA PRO A 364 7.13 -11.51 -0.99
C PRO A 364 8.32 -12.45 -1.01
N PHE A 365 8.03 -13.75 -0.89
CA PHE A 365 9.04 -14.78 -0.78
C PHE A 365 8.48 -16.14 -1.21
N ASP A 366 8.94 -16.63 -2.35
CA ASP A 366 8.46 -17.88 -2.95
C ASP A 366 9.59 -18.59 -3.73
N PRO A 367 10.67 -19.00 -3.03
CA PRO A 367 11.80 -19.62 -3.69
C PRO A 367 11.46 -21.02 -4.29
N PRO A 368 12.13 -21.41 -5.38
CA PRO A 368 13.19 -20.67 -6.06
C PRO A 368 12.69 -19.58 -7.01
N GLU A 369 11.41 -19.51 -7.33
CA GLU A 369 10.83 -18.66 -8.35
C GLU A 369 10.90 -17.17 -7.98
N TRP A 370 10.66 -16.83 -6.70
CA TRP A 370 10.75 -15.48 -6.18
C TRP A 370 11.61 -15.42 -4.91
N SER A 371 12.94 -15.39 -5.14
CA SER A 371 13.94 -15.32 -4.07
C SER A 371 14.21 -13.89 -3.62
N LEU A 372 14.88 -13.73 -2.45
CA LEU A 372 15.35 -12.43 -1.95
C LEU A 372 16.24 -11.72 -2.97
N GLN A 373 17.12 -12.44 -3.66
CA GLN A 373 18.03 -11.88 -4.65
C GLN A 373 17.29 -11.30 -5.88
N ARG A 374 16.13 -11.88 -6.23
CA ARG A 374 15.27 -11.33 -7.30
C ARG A 374 14.48 -10.13 -6.81
N ARG A 375 13.90 -10.21 -5.64
CA ARG A 375 13.12 -9.12 -5.05
C ARG A 375 13.99 -7.90 -4.77
N ASP A 376 15.17 -8.11 -4.18
CA ASP A 376 16.03 -7.06 -3.64
C ASP A 376 17.23 -6.72 -4.55
N PHE A 377 17.11 -7.00 -5.86
CA PHE A 377 18.19 -6.87 -6.82
C PHE A 377 18.79 -5.45 -6.91
N LEU A 378 18.12 -4.43 -6.40
CA LEU A 378 18.57 -3.04 -6.38
C LEU A 378 19.33 -2.67 -5.10
N MET A 379 19.38 -3.57 -4.11
CA MET A 379 19.95 -3.32 -2.79
C MET A 379 21.28 -4.07 -2.62
N SER A 380 22.24 -3.44 -1.93
CA SER A 380 23.52 -4.06 -1.60
C SER A 380 23.33 -5.28 -0.68
N GLU A 381 22.40 -5.19 0.27
CA GLU A 381 22.05 -6.25 1.19
C GLU A 381 20.53 -6.48 1.13
N PRO A 382 20.07 -7.74 1.02
CA PRO A 382 18.66 -8.01 0.97
C PRO A 382 17.98 -7.77 2.32
N LEU A 383 16.71 -7.36 2.30
CA LEU A 383 15.87 -7.34 3.48
C LEU A 383 15.50 -8.77 3.86
N VAL A 384 15.83 -9.17 5.09
CA VAL A 384 15.61 -10.54 5.57
C VAL A 384 14.66 -10.57 6.76
N ALA A 385 13.90 -11.66 6.87
CA ALA A 385 13.22 -12.05 8.09
C ALA A 385 14.14 -13.03 8.86
N ASP A 386 14.23 -12.88 10.18
CA ASP A 386 15.01 -13.78 11.04
C ASP A 386 14.31 -15.15 11.22
N GLY A 387 14.99 -16.09 11.88
CA GLY A 387 14.47 -17.44 12.14
C GLY A 387 13.20 -17.51 13.01
N ALA A 388 12.65 -16.37 13.42
CA ALA A 388 11.37 -16.23 14.12
C ALA A 388 10.37 -15.34 13.32
N GLY A 389 10.68 -15.04 12.06
CA GLY A 389 9.82 -14.28 11.15
C GLY A 389 9.81 -12.77 11.40
N TRP A 390 10.83 -12.21 12.05
CA TRP A 390 10.91 -10.78 12.29
C TRP A 390 11.83 -10.07 11.30
N ILE A 391 11.35 -8.97 10.71
CA ILE A 391 12.16 -7.97 10.05
C ILE A 391 12.61 -6.96 11.11
N THR A 392 13.91 -6.71 11.21
CA THR A 392 14.47 -5.66 12.06
C THR A 392 14.94 -4.51 11.18
N LEU A 393 14.35 -3.34 11.36
CA LEU A 393 14.73 -2.15 10.62
C LEU A 393 16.03 -1.55 11.15
N SER A 394 16.80 -0.94 10.27
CA SER A 394 18.04 -0.26 10.62
C SER A 394 17.78 0.97 11.50
N ASP A 395 18.73 1.26 12.40
CA ASP A 395 18.79 2.54 13.13
C ASP A 395 19.52 3.65 12.34
N SER A 396 20.04 3.34 11.16
CA SER A 396 20.66 4.33 10.30
C SER A 396 19.65 5.38 9.82
N PRO A 397 20.07 6.64 9.63
CA PRO A 397 19.20 7.69 9.12
C PRO A 397 18.55 7.35 7.77
N GLY A 398 17.31 7.74 7.60
CA GLY A 398 16.52 7.45 6.39
C GLY A 398 15.88 6.06 6.43
N MET A 399 15.88 5.37 5.29
CA MET A 399 15.34 4.01 5.14
C MET A 399 16.35 2.92 5.56
N GLY A 400 17.62 3.29 5.77
CA GLY A 400 18.64 2.39 6.30
C GLY A 400 19.17 1.33 5.34
N TYR A 401 18.79 1.35 4.07
CA TYR A 401 19.38 0.51 3.03
C TYR A 401 20.40 1.28 2.18
N ALA A 402 21.23 0.55 1.45
CA ALA A 402 22.14 1.08 0.44
C ALA A 402 21.81 0.49 -0.94
N PRO A 403 21.73 1.32 -2.00
CA PRO A 403 21.62 0.82 -3.36
C PRO A 403 22.86 0.02 -3.78
N ASP A 404 22.67 -1.02 -4.59
CA ASP A 404 23.77 -1.70 -5.28
C ASP A 404 24.08 -0.97 -6.60
N GLU A 405 25.07 -0.07 -6.58
CA GLU A 405 25.42 0.76 -7.73
C GLU A 405 25.87 -0.06 -8.95
N ALA A 406 26.53 -1.19 -8.75
CA ALA A 406 26.95 -2.08 -9.84
C ALA A 406 25.72 -2.74 -10.50
N ARG A 407 24.77 -3.21 -9.71
CA ARG A 407 23.50 -3.76 -10.22
C ARG A 407 22.66 -2.69 -10.90
N LEU A 408 22.59 -1.50 -10.34
CA LEU A 408 21.87 -0.37 -10.95
C LEU A 408 22.45 -0.06 -12.34
N LEU A 409 23.77 -0.04 -12.47
CA LEU A 409 24.41 0.16 -13.78
C LEU A 409 24.10 -1.00 -14.75
N ALA A 410 24.17 -2.24 -14.29
CA ALA A 410 24.00 -3.43 -15.11
C ALA A 410 22.54 -3.67 -15.56
N THR A 411 21.55 -3.21 -14.79
CA THR A 411 20.13 -3.44 -15.06
C THR A 411 19.41 -2.24 -15.67
N ARG A 412 20.11 -1.10 -15.83
CA ARG A 412 19.53 0.12 -16.37
C ARG A 412 19.01 -0.09 -17.79
N VAL A 413 17.79 0.35 -18.02
CA VAL A 413 17.17 0.42 -19.35
C VAL A 413 17.05 1.87 -19.79
N ALA A 414 17.05 2.09 -21.11
CA ALA A 414 16.98 3.44 -21.68
C ALA A 414 15.61 4.08 -21.44
#